data_635b1f1414c02a2cb98944ae2d65023d
#
_entry.id   635b1f1414c02a2cb98944ae2d65023d
#
_cell.length_a   1.000
_cell.length_b   1.000
_cell.length_c   1.000
_cell.angle_alpha   90.00
_cell.angle_beta   90.00
_cell.angle_gamma   90.00
#
_symmetry.space_group_name_H-M   'P 1'
#
loop_
_entity.id
_entity.type
_entity.pdbx_description
1 polymer ?
#
loop_
_entity_poly.entity_id
_entity_poly.type
_entity_poly.pdbx_seq_one_letter_code
_entity_poly.pdbx_strand_id
1 'polypeptide(L)' 'MSQAPLPWGERILPADAPASKLILKVEEAAHLLSLSRKTLYDLMRRGELASVKIGGSRRIPLTALHAFIVRLEEAA' A
#
# COMPACT_ATOMS: atom_id res chain seq x y z
N MET A 1 -7.41 -29.15 0.18
CA MET A 1 -6.13 -28.93 -0.44
C MET A 1 -5.46 -27.70 0.11
N SER A 2 -4.26 -27.85 0.48
CA SER A 2 -3.58 -26.72 1.05
C SER A 2 -3.04 -25.85 -0.07
N GLN A 3 -3.07 -24.58 0.16
CA GLN A 3 -2.49 -23.63 -0.75
C GLN A 3 -1.18 -23.15 -0.18
N ALA A 4 -0.22 -23.10 -1.04
CA ALA A 4 1.03 -22.49 -0.61
C ALA A 4 0.77 -21.02 -0.33
N PRO A 5 1.18 -20.52 0.82
CA PRO A 5 1.03 -19.10 1.08
C PRO A 5 1.86 -18.31 0.09
N LEU A 6 1.38 -17.11 -0.21
CA LEU A 6 2.13 -16.23 -1.08
C LEU A 6 3.44 -15.88 -0.40
N PRO A 7 4.54 -15.89 -1.16
CA PRO A 7 5.85 -15.64 -0.53
C PRO A 7 5.93 -14.34 0.24
N TRP A 8 5.17 -13.34 -0.20
CA TRP A 8 5.20 -12.02 0.45
C TRP A 8 4.02 -11.83 1.40
N GLY A 9 2.98 -12.68 1.30
CA GLY A 9 1.73 -12.41 2.00
C GLY A 9 1.89 -12.37 3.49
N GLU A 10 2.53 -13.36 4.04
CA GLU A 10 2.68 -13.44 5.49
C GLU A 10 3.69 -12.44 6.03
N ARG A 11 4.61 -12.00 5.19
CA ARG A 11 5.62 -11.05 5.63
C ARG A 11 5.12 -9.61 5.58
N ILE A 12 4.19 -9.35 4.66
CA ILE A 12 3.64 -8.00 4.53
C ILE A 12 2.59 -7.75 5.60
N LEU A 13 1.79 -8.78 5.89
CA LEU A 13 0.75 -8.66 6.90
C LEU A 13 1.17 -9.39 8.15
N PRO A 14 1.22 -8.71 9.29
CA PRO A 14 1.45 -9.41 10.55
C PRO A 14 0.38 -10.48 10.75
N ALA A 15 0.72 -11.55 11.46
CA ALA A 15 -0.19 -12.65 11.65
C ALA A 15 -1.51 -12.21 12.28
N ASP A 16 -1.46 -11.17 13.10
CA ASP A 16 -2.65 -10.68 13.79
C ASP A 16 -3.24 -9.44 13.14
N ALA A 17 -2.80 -9.10 11.94
CA ALA A 17 -3.32 -7.92 11.27
C ALA A 17 -4.77 -8.15 10.87
N PRO A 18 -5.66 -7.19 11.15
CA PRO A 18 -7.04 -7.31 10.69
C PRO A 18 -7.11 -7.15 9.17
N ALA A 19 -8.17 -7.69 8.58
CA ALA A 19 -8.38 -7.58 7.14
C ALA A 19 -8.41 -6.13 6.67
N SER A 20 -8.82 -5.20 7.55
CA SER A 20 -8.87 -3.79 7.21
C SER A 20 -7.49 -3.23 6.87
N LYS A 21 -6.42 -3.91 7.25
CA LYS A 21 -5.08 -3.47 6.91
C LYS A 21 -4.69 -3.77 5.47
N LEU A 22 -5.58 -4.41 4.72
CA LEU A 22 -5.38 -4.56 3.28
C LEU A 22 -5.59 -3.25 2.54
N ILE A 23 -6.29 -2.31 3.16
CA ILE A 23 -6.55 -1.00 2.59
C ILE A 23 -6.18 0.03 3.65
N LEU A 24 -5.27 0.91 3.32
CA LEU A 24 -4.65 1.81 4.28
C LEU A 24 -5.17 3.23 4.13
N LYS A 25 -5.20 3.93 5.23
CA LYS A 25 -5.38 5.38 5.18
C LYS A 25 -4.11 6.00 4.61
N VAL A 26 -4.26 7.23 4.08
CA VAL A 26 -3.12 7.93 3.51
C VAL A 26 -2.01 8.08 4.55
N GLU A 27 -2.37 8.41 5.78
CA GLU A 27 -1.37 8.58 6.84
C GLU A 27 -0.64 7.29 7.14
N GLU A 28 -1.37 6.17 7.13
CA GLU A 28 -0.74 4.88 7.39
C GLU A 28 0.23 4.51 6.28
N ALA A 29 -0.18 4.75 5.03
CA ALA A 29 0.69 4.45 3.89
C ALA A 29 1.93 5.32 3.92
N ALA A 30 1.77 6.60 4.23
CA ALA A 30 2.90 7.51 4.31
C ALA A 30 3.88 7.06 5.39
N HIS A 31 3.35 6.64 6.51
CA HIS A 31 4.19 6.16 7.61
C HIS A 31 4.97 4.92 7.19
N LEU A 32 4.30 3.98 6.53
CA LEU A 32 4.95 2.75 6.09
C LEU A 32 6.03 3.02 5.05
N LEU A 33 5.83 4.02 4.21
CA LEU A 33 6.81 4.37 3.19
C LEU A 33 7.85 5.37 3.73
N SER A 34 7.69 5.84 4.94
CA SER A 34 8.56 6.86 5.53
C SER A 34 8.57 8.13 4.71
N LEU A 35 7.40 8.50 4.20
CA LEU A 35 7.23 9.70 3.40
C LEU A 35 6.22 10.63 4.09
N SER A 36 6.26 11.90 3.73
CA SER A 36 5.29 12.84 4.25
C SER A 36 3.94 12.65 3.55
N ARG A 37 2.88 13.10 4.21
CA ARG A 37 1.55 13.09 3.60
C ARG A 37 1.54 13.86 2.29
N LYS A 38 2.20 14.98 2.28
CA LYS A 38 2.25 15.82 1.09
C LYS A 38 2.87 15.07 -0.08
N THR A 39 3.98 14.38 0.18
CA THR A 39 4.63 13.60 -0.86
C THR A 39 3.70 12.52 -1.37
N LEU A 40 2.95 11.88 -0.48
CA LEU A 40 2.05 10.83 -0.88
C LEU A 40 0.92 11.36 -1.76
N TYR A 41 0.35 12.50 -1.39
CA TYR A 41 -0.67 13.13 -2.22
C TYR A 41 -0.14 13.52 -3.59
N ASP A 42 1.11 13.98 -3.64
CA ASP A 42 1.74 14.31 -4.92
C ASP A 42 1.89 13.06 -5.79
N LEU A 43 2.31 11.95 -5.19
CA LEU A 43 2.44 10.70 -5.92
C LEU A 43 1.10 10.23 -6.47
N MET A 44 0.04 10.38 -5.67
CA MET A 44 -1.30 9.99 -6.12
C MET A 44 -1.76 10.89 -7.27
N ARG A 45 -1.48 12.19 -7.16
CA ARG A 45 -1.89 13.13 -8.19
C ARG A 45 -1.20 12.87 -9.50
N ARG A 46 0.07 12.45 -9.45
CA ARG A 46 0.83 12.14 -10.66
C ARG A 46 0.53 10.75 -11.21
N GLY A 47 -0.31 9.99 -10.51
CA GLY A 47 -0.65 8.66 -10.97
C GLY A 47 0.42 7.62 -10.70
N GLU A 48 1.40 7.95 -9.87
CA GLU A 48 2.48 7.01 -9.55
C GLU A 48 2.10 6.05 -8.44
N LEU A 49 1.13 6.44 -7.63
CA LEU A 49 0.63 5.59 -6.56
C LEU A 49 -0.88 5.48 -6.69
N ALA A 50 -1.36 4.28 -6.94
CA ALA A 50 -2.79 4.06 -7.11
C ALA A 50 -3.51 4.22 -5.77
N SER A 51 -4.72 4.76 -5.84
CA SER A 51 -5.56 4.90 -4.67
C SER A 51 -7.00 4.68 -5.08
N VAL A 52 -7.84 4.39 -4.10
CA VAL A 52 -9.27 4.22 -4.35
C VAL A 52 -10.04 5.14 -3.40
N LYS A 53 -11.25 5.47 -3.78
CA LYS A 53 -12.11 6.31 -2.97
C LYS A 53 -13.24 5.46 -2.43
N ILE A 54 -13.32 5.37 -1.12
CA ILE A 54 -14.34 4.58 -0.46
C ILE A 54 -15.11 5.49 0.48
N GLY A 55 -16.42 5.65 0.19
CA GLY A 55 -17.25 6.47 1.04
C GLY A 55 -16.74 7.89 1.20
N GLY A 56 -16.17 8.46 0.14
CA GLY A 56 -15.66 9.82 0.19
C GLY A 56 -14.26 9.95 0.76
N SER A 57 -13.67 8.86 1.23
CA SER A 57 -12.33 8.88 1.79
C SER A 57 -11.35 8.20 0.84
N ARG A 58 -10.19 8.81 0.69
CA ARG A 58 -9.15 8.22 -0.14
C ARG A 58 -8.42 7.15 0.65
N ARG A 59 -8.23 5.99 0.02
CA ARG A 59 -7.58 4.84 0.64
C ARG A 59 -6.55 4.28 -0.33
N ILE A 60 -5.52 3.66 0.21
CA ILE A 60 -4.45 3.09 -0.59
C ILE A 60 -4.40 1.59 -0.35
N PRO A 61 -4.72 0.78 -1.37
CA PRO A 61 -4.61 -0.67 -1.21
C PRO A 61 -3.16 -1.07 -0.94
N LEU A 62 -2.98 -2.08 -0.12
CA LEU A 62 -1.64 -2.57 0.18
C LEU A 62 -0.94 -3.03 -1.11
N THR A 63 -1.71 -3.60 -2.04
CA THR A 63 -1.15 -4.01 -3.33
C THR A 63 -0.60 -2.83 -4.11
N ALA A 64 -1.21 -1.66 -3.97
CA ALA A 64 -0.72 -0.46 -4.66
C ALA A 64 0.62 -0.02 -4.07
N LEU A 65 0.78 -0.11 -2.76
CA LEU A 65 2.06 0.18 -2.14
C LEU A 65 3.13 -0.77 -2.63
N HIS A 66 2.79 -2.05 -2.69
CA HIS A 66 3.73 -3.06 -3.14
C HIS A 66 4.17 -2.79 -4.58
N ALA A 67 3.20 -2.51 -5.45
CA ALA A 67 3.50 -2.22 -6.85
C ALA A 67 4.38 -0.97 -6.99
N PHE A 68 4.11 0.03 -6.16
CA PHE A 68 4.91 1.26 -6.18
C PHE A 68 6.36 0.96 -5.81
N ILE A 69 6.56 0.16 -4.76
CA ILE A 69 7.90 -0.19 -4.32
C ILE A 69 8.64 -0.98 -5.39
N VAL A 70 7.94 -1.92 -6.03
CA VAL A 70 8.55 -2.70 -7.09
C VAL A 70 9.03 -1.79 -8.23
N ARG A 71 8.22 -0.82 -8.61
CA ARG A 71 8.61 0.11 -9.67
C ARG A 71 9.80 0.95 -9.28
N LEU A 72 9.88 1.35 -8.00
CA LEU A 72 11.04 2.09 -7.52
C LEU A 72 12.31 1.25 -7.64
N GLU A 73 12.20 -0.01 -7.27
CA GLU A 73 13.34 -0.92 -7.34
C GLU A 73 13.79 -1.12 -8.77
N GLU A 74 12.84 -1.21 -9.70
CA GLU A 74 13.18 -1.38 -11.11
C GLU A 74 13.80 -0.14 -11.71
N ALA A 75 13.41 1.02 -11.21
CA ALA A 75 13.93 2.28 -11.73
C ALA A 75 15.30 2.64 -11.18
N ALA A 76 15.68 2.02 -10.07
CA ALA A 76 16.93 2.35 -9.38
C ALA A 76 18.19 1.82 -10.09
#